data_4222d4dcda25b18ad9f58f53dcc1f64b
#
_entry.id   4222d4dcda25b18ad9f58f53dcc1f64b
#
_cell.length_a   1.000
_cell.length_b   1.000
_cell.length_c   1.000
_cell.angle_alpha   90.00
_cell.angle_beta   90.00
_cell.angle_gamma   90.00
#
_symmetry.space_group_name_H-M   'P 1'
#
loop_
_entity.id
_entity.type
_entity.pdbx_description
1 polymer ?
#
loop_
_entity_poly.entity_id
_entity_poly.type
_entity_poly.pdbx_seq_one_letter_code
_entity_poly.pdbx_strand_id
1 'polypeptide(L)'
;MRVLQVIPDIGVANGVMSVILNYAKAMPPDITFDVAYFAEKPQTRQSEVEALGGKVYRLDAPCPQDLCNGKMGRFFAEHAGVWEALHIHCPHFAVFIAPAAKRAGIHKIAVHCHTTAYSLSGNSRRNRLLSLYAKYMVPTRFACSNAAGKMWYGNRPFRVLNNAIDCAAYAYSPEVRQAVRVREQATDAFVVGHIGQATVKQKNHPFLFSVFAQITAQRPGAQLWLIGAQPTPELIALAEKLQITKQIRYFGQRRDVPELLQGCDVFVFPSFSEGLPVSVVEAQAAGLPVVLSDAVTREVACTPLVKTLSLHQSPEEWAEAALQSLPPRQSPTAALIAGGWNIKEAAIELAQIYRSE
;
A
#
# COMPACT_ATOMS: atom_id res chain seq x y z
N MET A 1 5.38 5.54 25.16
CA MET A 1 5.46 6.61 24.12
C MET A 1 4.22 6.55 23.25
N ARG A 2 3.51 7.67 23.04
CA ARG A 2 2.38 7.74 22.11
C ARG A 2 2.74 8.59 20.90
N VAL A 3 2.45 8.08 19.70
CA VAL A 3 2.73 8.75 18.42
C VAL A 3 1.42 8.99 17.67
N LEU A 4 1.14 10.24 17.31
CA LEU A 4 -0.02 10.56 16.49
C LEU A 4 0.31 10.39 15.00
N GLN A 5 -0.38 9.47 14.35
CA GLN A 5 -0.34 9.28 12.90
C GLN A 5 -1.43 10.14 12.26
N VAL A 6 -1.09 11.02 11.32
CA VAL A 6 -2.06 11.88 10.64
C VAL A 6 -2.18 11.49 9.18
N ILE A 7 -3.39 11.10 8.77
CA ILE A 7 -3.70 10.50 7.47
C ILE A 7 -4.99 11.10 6.87
N PRO A 8 -5.18 11.11 5.53
CA PRO A 8 -6.40 11.64 4.94
C PRO A 8 -7.68 10.90 5.35
N ASP A 9 -7.66 9.57 5.35
CA ASP A 9 -8.78 8.71 5.73
C ASP A 9 -8.29 7.36 6.27
N ILE A 10 -9.15 6.69 7.04
CA ILE A 10 -8.90 5.36 7.62
C ILE A 10 -9.73 4.26 6.97
N GLY A 11 -10.11 4.46 5.71
CA GLY A 11 -10.89 3.48 4.95
C GLY A 11 -10.16 2.15 4.80
N VAL A 12 -10.93 1.04 4.74
CA VAL A 12 -10.39 -0.32 4.62
C VAL A 12 -9.48 -0.48 3.40
N ALA A 13 -9.79 0.26 2.35
CA ALA A 13 -9.05 0.24 1.08
C ALA A 13 -7.85 1.22 1.01
N ASN A 14 -7.56 1.94 2.08
CA ASN A 14 -6.44 2.87 2.12
C ASN A 14 -5.13 2.12 2.36
N GLY A 15 -4.27 2.06 1.34
CA GLY A 15 -2.98 1.37 1.42
C GLY A 15 -2.03 1.96 2.47
N VAL A 16 -2.06 3.29 2.69
CA VAL A 16 -1.25 3.94 3.73
C VAL A 16 -1.71 3.51 5.12
N MET A 17 -3.04 3.37 5.32
CA MET A 17 -3.57 2.84 6.59
C MET A 17 -3.11 1.39 6.83
N SER A 18 -2.98 0.58 5.79
CA SER A 18 -2.42 -0.77 5.90
C SER A 18 -0.96 -0.73 6.38
N VAL A 19 -0.16 0.18 5.83
CA VAL A 19 1.23 0.39 6.28
C VAL A 19 1.27 0.79 7.76
N ILE A 20 0.47 1.77 8.17
CA ILE A 20 0.41 2.22 9.58
C ILE A 20 0.08 1.05 10.51
N LEU A 21 -0.92 0.23 10.16
CA LEU A 21 -1.32 -0.91 10.98
C LEU A 21 -0.28 -2.04 10.99
N ASN A 22 0.43 -2.28 9.89
CA ASN A 22 1.54 -3.23 9.89
C ASN A 22 2.62 -2.80 10.87
N TYR A 23 3.02 -1.53 10.82
CA TYR A 23 3.97 -0.98 11.78
C TYR A 23 3.42 -1.02 13.21
N ALA A 24 2.18 -0.61 13.45
CA ALA A 24 1.56 -0.61 14.78
C ALA A 24 1.56 -1.99 15.44
N LYS A 25 1.28 -3.05 14.67
CA LYS A 25 1.30 -4.45 15.13
C LYS A 25 2.70 -4.94 15.50
N ALA A 26 3.72 -4.39 14.87
CA ALA A 26 5.13 -4.80 15.05
C ALA A 26 5.93 -3.85 15.95
N MET A 27 5.35 -2.73 16.40
CA MET A 27 6.01 -1.81 17.31
C MET A 27 6.35 -2.47 18.64
N PRO A 28 7.47 -2.07 19.28
CA PRO A 28 7.71 -2.40 20.67
C PRO A 28 6.53 -1.99 21.56
N PRO A 29 6.22 -2.75 22.63
CA PRO A 29 5.01 -2.56 23.44
C PRO A 29 4.93 -1.20 24.17
N ASP A 30 6.05 -0.50 24.27
CA ASP A 30 6.12 0.84 24.84
C ASP A 30 5.74 1.96 23.85
N ILE A 31 5.49 1.63 22.57
CA ILE A 31 5.06 2.59 21.55
C ILE A 31 3.66 2.26 21.05
N THR A 32 2.75 3.20 21.16
CA THR A 32 1.35 3.08 20.69
C THR A 32 1.05 4.16 19.65
N PHE A 33 0.34 3.80 18.58
CA PHE A 33 -0.11 4.73 17.57
C PHE A 33 -1.56 5.15 17.81
N ASP A 34 -1.78 6.45 17.91
CA ASP A 34 -3.09 7.07 17.72
C ASP A 34 -3.22 7.56 16.28
N VAL A 35 -4.42 7.67 15.77
CA VAL A 35 -4.68 8.05 14.37
C VAL A 35 -5.63 9.23 14.30
N ALA A 36 -5.24 10.30 13.61
CA ALA A 36 -6.12 11.41 13.24
C ALA A 36 -6.38 11.40 11.72
N TYR A 37 -7.64 11.61 11.32
CA TYR A 37 -8.04 11.57 9.92
C TYR A 37 -9.07 12.64 9.58
N PHE A 38 -9.27 12.95 8.27
CA PHE A 38 -10.07 14.08 7.82
C PHE A 38 -11.31 13.70 7.03
N ALA A 39 -11.28 12.59 6.27
CA ALA A 39 -12.35 12.19 5.38
C ALA A 39 -13.03 10.90 5.86
N GLU A 40 -14.36 10.93 5.95
CA GLU A 40 -15.15 9.75 6.29
C GLU A 40 -15.18 8.72 5.15
N LYS A 41 -15.26 7.46 5.54
CA LYS A 41 -15.44 6.32 4.65
C LYS A 41 -16.51 5.39 5.20
N PRO A 42 -17.29 4.72 4.32
CA PRO A 42 -18.35 3.81 4.76
C PRO A 42 -17.86 2.66 5.64
N GLN A 43 -16.63 2.19 5.39
CA GLN A 43 -15.97 1.14 6.16
C GLN A 43 -14.59 1.62 6.55
N THR A 44 -14.30 1.55 7.85
CA THR A 44 -13.05 2.05 8.43
C THR A 44 -12.30 0.95 9.17
N ARG A 45 -11.01 1.19 9.40
CA ARG A 45 -10.14 0.32 10.20
C ARG A 45 -9.98 0.81 11.64
N GLN A 46 -10.92 1.61 12.14
CA GLN A 46 -10.91 2.16 13.50
C GLN A 46 -10.75 1.07 14.56
N SER A 47 -11.57 0.00 14.50
CA SER A 47 -11.52 -1.10 15.45
C SER A 47 -10.16 -1.81 15.51
N GLU A 48 -9.40 -1.82 14.40
CA GLU A 48 -8.05 -2.40 14.39
C GLU A 48 -7.04 -1.51 15.13
N VAL A 49 -7.18 -0.18 15.03
CA VAL A 49 -6.36 0.77 15.80
C VAL A 49 -6.65 0.63 17.29
N GLU A 50 -7.94 0.59 17.66
CA GLU A 50 -8.40 0.47 19.05
C GLU A 50 -7.98 -0.85 19.69
N ALA A 51 -8.03 -1.95 18.93
CA ALA A 51 -7.53 -3.26 19.37
C ALA A 51 -6.02 -3.28 19.69
N LEU A 52 -5.25 -2.35 19.10
CA LEU A 52 -3.83 -2.15 19.38
C LEU A 52 -3.57 -1.11 20.49
N GLY A 53 -4.60 -0.67 21.21
CA GLY A 53 -4.52 0.32 22.29
C GLY A 53 -4.44 1.77 21.83
N GLY A 54 -4.59 2.01 20.52
CA GLY A 54 -4.64 3.35 19.93
C GLY A 54 -6.01 4.02 20.07
N LYS A 55 -6.04 5.34 19.91
CA LYS A 55 -7.25 6.13 19.80
C LYS A 55 -7.39 6.71 18.40
N VAL A 56 -8.62 6.94 17.97
CA VAL A 56 -8.92 7.47 16.65
C VAL A 56 -9.64 8.81 16.77
N TYR A 57 -9.17 9.82 16.04
CA TYR A 57 -9.70 11.20 16.09
C TYR A 57 -10.14 11.61 14.69
N ARG A 58 -11.40 11.95 14.53
CA ARG A 58 -11.88 12.59 13.32
C ARG A 58 -11.71 14.10 13.44
N LEU A 59 -11.07 14.72 12.48
CA LEU A 59 -10.80 16.15 12.41
C LEU A 59 -11.34 16.72 11.10
N ASP A 60 -11.59 18.02 11.07
CA ASP A 60 -11.80 18.71 9.80
C ASP A 60 -10.48 18.81 9.01
N ALA A 61 -10.59 18.81 7.69
CA ALA A 61 -9.40 18.96 6.84
C ALA A 61 -8.68 20.29 7.14
N PRO A 62 -7.34 20.25 7.27
CA PRO A 62 -6.56 21.43 7.56
C PRO A 62 -6.76 22.53 6.52
N CYS A 63 -6.83 23.78 6.99
CA CYS A 63 -7.12 24.95 6.19
C CYS A 63 -6.25 26.16 6.59
N PRO A 64 -6.23 27.26 5.82
CA PRO A 64 -5.37 28.42 6.12
C PRO A 64 -5.60 29.04 7.50
N GLN A 65 -6.80 28.97 8.08
CA GLN A 65 -7.09 29.47 9.43
C GLN A 65 -6.26 28.74 10.52
N ASP A 66 -5.82 27.50 10.25
CA ASP A 66 -5.01 26.71 11.17
C ASP A 66 -3.58 27.23 11.32
N LEU A 67 -3.11 28.12 10.44
CA LEU A 67 -1.82 28.80 10.60
C LEU A 67 -1.78 29.71 11.85
N CYS A 68 -2.93 30.26 12.26
CA CYS A 68 -3.04 31.12 13.44
C CYS A 68 -3.53 30.33 14.65
N ASN A 69 -4.82 30.24 14.86
CA ASN A 69 -5.45 29.55 16.00
C ASN A 69 -6.72 28.81 15.59
N GLY A 70 -6.64 28.12 14.46
CA GLY A 70 -7.77 27.34 13.93
C GLY A 70 -8.06 26.06 14.72
N LYS A 71 -8.84 25.18 14.11
CA LYS A 71 -9.27 23.93 14.73
C LYS A 71 -8.11 23.01 15.09
N MET A 72 -7.04 22.97 14.27
CA MET A 72 -5.83 22.21 14.59
C MET A 72 -5.14 22.72 15.86
N GLY A 73 -5.04 24.05 16.02
CA GLY A 73 -4.47 24.65 17.23
C GLY A 73 -5.24 24.27 18.49
N ARG A 74 -6.58 24.35 18.45
CA ARG A 74 -7.43 23.92 19.57
C ARG A 74 -7.29 22.45 19.89
N PHE A 75 -7.35 21.60 18.86
CA PHE A 75 -7.20 20.15 19.03
C PHE A 75 -5.90 19.77 19.73
N PHE A 76 -4.76 20.33 19.29
CA PHE A 76 -3.48 20.05 19.95
C PHE A 76 -3.37 20.65 21.34
N ALA A 77 -3.96 21.82 21.58
CA ALA A 77 -3.99 22.43 22.91
C ALA A 77 -4.81 21.63 23.93
N GLU A 78 -5.97 21.11 23.51
CA GLU A 78 -6.83 20.24 24.32
C GLU A 78 -6.18 18.89 24.64
N HIS A 79 -5.21 18.46 23.84
CA HIS A 79 -4.48 17.22 24.00
C HIS A 79 -2.99 17.42 24.32
N ALA A 80 -2.64 18.56 24.91
CA ALA A 80 -1.25 18.85 25.26
C ALA A 80 -0.66 17.77 26.19
N GLY A 81 0.54 17.29 25.87
CA GLY A 81 1.23 16.24 26.62
C GLY A 81 0.76 14.80 26.34
N VAL A 82 -0.24 14.58 25.47
CA VAL A 82 -0.68 13.24 25.11
C VAL A 82 0.30 12.55 24.18
N TRP A 83 0.84 13.26 23.19
CA TRP A 83 1.75 12.68 22.19
C TRP A 83 3.16 13.23 22.32
N GLU A 84 4.12 12.34 22.22
CA GLU A 84 5.55 12.67 22.23
C GLU A 84 6.08 12.88 20.81
N ALA A 85 5.41 12.29 19.80
CA ALA A 85 5.79 12.44 18.40
C ALA A 85 4.55 12.52 17.49
N LEU A 86 4.76 13.16 16.34
CA LEU A 86 3.76 13.33 15.27
C LEU A 86 4.32 12.84 13.95
N HIS A 87 3.58 11.96 13.24
CA HIS A 87 3.93 11.44 11.94
C HIS A 87 2.84 11.80 10.92
N ILE A 88 3.16 12.67 9.96
CA ILE A 88 2.21 13.23 9.01
C ILE A 88 2.36 12.52 7.66
N HIS A 89 1.36 11.76 7.22
CA HIS A 89 1.35 11.03 5.96
C HIS A 89 0.84 11.85 4.76
N CYS A 90 0.62 13.15 4.97
CA CYS A 90 0.17 14.11 3.96
C CYS A 90 1.10 15.32 3.94
N PRO A 91 2.25 15.28 3.25
CA PRO A 91 3.26 16.34 3.33
C PRO A 91 2.73 17.74 3.04
N HIS A 92 1.72 17.89 2.15
CA HIS A 92 1.11 19.19 1.84
C HIS A 92 0.26 19.77 2.99
N PHE A 93 -0.18 18.95 3.97
CA PHE A 93 -0.85 19.44 5.16
C PHE A 93 0.10 19.78 6.30
N ALA A 94 1.38 19.44 6.21
CA ALA A 94 2.35 19.69 7.26
C ALA A 94 2.48 21.19 7.61
N VAL A 95 2.26 22.09 6.65
CA VAL A 95 2.29 23.55 6.86
C VAL A 95 1.24 24.02 7.87
N PHE A 96 0.11 23.35 7.97
CA PHE A 96 -0.97 23.68 8.91
C PHE A 96 -0.84 22.92 10.22
N ILE A 97 -0.44 21.65 10.16
CA ILE A 97 -0.43 20.72 11.29
C ILE A 97 0.82 20.91 12.17
N ALA A 98 2.01 20.94 11.56
CA ALA A 98 3.25 20.95 12.32
C ALA A 98 3.44 22.21 13.20
N PRO A 99 3.11 23.44 12.76
CA PRO A 99 3.19 24.60 13.63
C PRO A 99 2.22 24.53 14.81
N ALA A 100 1.01 23.99 14.60
CA ALA A 100 0.02 23.82 15.67
C ALA A 100 0.50 22.80 16.72
N ALA A 101 1.04 21.66 16.27
CA ALA A 101 1.62 20.65 17.15
C ALA A 101 2.82 21.18 17.94
N LYS A 102 3.72 21.94 17.29
CA LYS A 102 4.89 22.56 17.97
C LYS A 102 4.45 23.53 19.09
N ARG A 103 3.41 24.34 18.86
CA ARG A 103 2.86 25.23 19.91
C ARG A 103 2.32 24.48 21.12
N ALA A 104 1.84 23.24 20.91
CA ALA A 104 1.38 22.35 21.97
C ALA A 104 2.48 21.46 22.59
N GLY A 105 3.75 21.71 22.25
CA GLY A 105 4.90 21.02 22.83
C GLY A 105 5.35 19.75 22.10
N ILE A 106 4.77 19.42 20.95
CA ILE A 106 5.21 18.27 20.15
C ILE A 106 6.34 18.71 19.20
N HIS A 107 7.56 18.35 19.52
CA HIS A 107 8.74 18.75 18.74
C HIS A 107 9.25 17.65 17.79
N LYS A 108 9.01 16.38 18.11
CA LYS A 108 9.34 15.23 17.27
C LYS A 108 8.31 15.08 16.14
N ILE A 109 8.58 15.70 15.01
CA ILE A 109 7.65 15.74 13.87
C ILE A 109 8.30 15.13 12.63
N ALA A 110 7.67 14.10 12.10
CA ALA A 110 8.03 13.45 10.84
C ALA A 110 6.97 13.71 9.76
N VAL A 111 7.40 13.79 8.51
CA VAL A 111 6.52 13.75 7.33
C VAL A 111 6.87 12.56 6.47
N HIS A 112 5.85 11.91 5.89
CA HIS A 112 6.02 10.72 5.06
C HIS A 112 5.23 10.86 3.75
N CYS A 113 5.91 10.73 2.62
CA CYS A 113 5.27 10.70 1.31
C CYS A 113 5.12 9.25 0.80
N HIS A 114 3.90 8.94 0.31
CA HIS A 114 3.52 7.60 -0.14
C HIS A 114 3.26 7.49 -1.64
N THR A 115 3.45 8.56 -2.40
CA THR A 115 3.16 8.60 -3.83
C THR A 115 4.23 9.37 -4.60
N THR A 116 4.33 9.09 -5.89
CA THR A 116 5.15 9.85 -6.85
C THR A 116 4.34 10.95 -7.56
N ALA A 117 3.26 11.44 -6.94
CA ALA A 117 2.44 12.53 -7.46
C ALA A 117 1.97 13.44 -6.32
N TYR A 118 1.91 14.76 -6.54
CA TYR A 118 1.40 15.73 -5.54
C TYR A 118 -0.10 15.62 -5.32
N SER A 119 -0.84 15.08 -6.29
CA SER A 119 -2.26 14.75 -6.20
C SER A 119 -2.64 13.79 -7.32
N LEU A 120 -3.54 12.85 -7.03
CA LEU A 120 -4.09 11.90 -8.00
C LEU A 120 -5.40 12.43 -8.63
N SER A 121 -6.07 13.41 -7.99
CA SER A 121 -7.43 13.83 -8.36
C SER A 121 -7.67 15.35 -8.36
N GLY A 122 -6.62 16.19 -8.30
CA GLY A 122 -6.88 17.62 -8.19
C GLY A 122 -5.63 18.51 -8.16
N ASN A 123 -5.59 19.50 -7.33
CA ASN A 123 -4.69 20.64 -7.30
C ASN A 123 -3.19 20.32 -7.06
N SER A 124 -2.53 19.63 -7.99
CA SER A 124 -1.10 19.29 -7.88
C SER A 124 -0.22 20.51 -7.67
N ARG A 125 -0.52 21.66 -8.33
CA ARG A 125 0.24 22.91 -8.15
C ARG A 125 0.14 23.44 -6.72
N ARG A 126 -1.08 23.48 -6.16
CA ARG A 126 -1.30 23.90 -4.76
C ARG A 126 -0.57 22.96 -3.80
N ASN A 127 -0.74 21.66 -3.93
CA ASN A 127 -0.12 20.68 -3.04
C ASN A 127 1.41 20.73 -3.12
N ARG A 128 1.97 20.97 -4.31
CA ARG A 128 3.41 21.20 -4.50
C ARG A 128 3.88 22.42 -3.71
N LEU A 129 3.15 23.52 -3.77
CA LEU A 129 3.49 24.75 -3.03
C LEU A 129 3.44 24.49 -1.51
N LEU A 130 2.34 23.94 -1.01
CA LEU A 130 2.15 23.65 0.41
C LEU A 130 3.21 22.66 0.95
N SER A 131 3.65 21.70 0.12
CA SER A 131 4.66 20.72 0.51
C SER A 131 6.08 21.31 0.70
N LEU A 132 6.32 22.55 0.29
CA LEU A 132 7.58 23.24 0.55
C LEU A 132 7.86 23.35 2.06
N TYR A 133 6.82 23.49 2.88
CA TYR A 133 6.98 23.44 4.32
C TYR A 133 7.56 22.10 4.80
N ALA A 134 7.00 21.00 4.36
CA ALA A 134 7.51 19.66 4.67
C ALA A 134 8.96 19.48 4.21
N LYS A 135 9.28 20.00 3.01
CA LYS A 135 10.60 19.91 2.39
C LYS A 135 11.68 20.67 3.17
N TYR A 136 11.36 21.88 3.69
CA TYR A 136 12.37 22.78 4.24
C TYR A 136 12.30 22.93 5.76
N MET A 137 11.13 22.79 6.36
CA MET A 137 10.88 23.13 7.76
C MET A 137 10.71 21.91 8.68
N VAL A 138 10.46 20.70 8.12
CA VAL A 138 10.39 19.47 8.91
C VAL A 138 11.71 18.72 8.78
N PRO A 139 12.42 18.44 9.90
CA PRO A 139 13.72 17.78 9.85
C PRO A 139 13.63 16.31 9.43
N THR A 140 12.68 15.57 9.99
CA THR A 140 12.50 14.13 9.74
C THR A 140 11.59 13.91 8.55
N ARG A 141 12.16 13.45 7.47
CA ARG A 141 11.45 13.18 6.20
C ARG A 141 11.57 11.73 5.82
N PHE A 142 10.42 11.08 5.66
CA PHE A 142 10.30 9.71 5.15
C PHE A 142 9.68 9.69 3.77
N ALA A 143 10.05 8.68 3.00
CA ALA A 143 9.46 8.37 1.71
C ALA A 143 9.28 6.85 1.58
N CYS A 144 8.22 6.40 0.93
CA CYS A 144 8.02 4.97 0.66
C CYS A 144 9.02 4.41 -0.37
N SER A 145 9.68 5.28 -1.17
CA SER A 145 10.66 4.92 -2.18
C SER A 145 11.61 6.09 -2.46
N ASN A 146 12.78 5.81 -3.05
CA ASN A 146 13.70 6.86 -3.49
C ASN A 146 13.06 7.78 -4.53
N ALA A 147 12.27 7.22 -5.45
CA ALA A 147 11.53 7.99 -6.46
C ALA A 147 10.56 8.98 -5.80
N ALA A 148 9.77 8.54 -4.82
CA ALA A 148 8.87 9.41 -4.08
C ALA A 148 9.64 10.48 -3.30
N GLY A 149 10.70 10.10 -2.59
CA GLY A 149 11.53 11.03 -1.84
C GLY A 149 12.17 12.12 -2.70
N LYS A 150 12.75 11.75 -3.82
CA LYS A 150 13.32 12.71 -4.79
C LYS A 150 12.26 13.68 -5.33
N MET A 151 11.08 13.19 -5.63
CA MET A 151 9.98 14.02 -6.13
C MET A 151 9.50 15.03 -5.07
N TRP A 152 9.27 14.60 -3.83
CA TRP A 152 8.72 15.46 -2.77
C TRP A 152 9.78 16.37 -2.13
N TYR A 153 10.98 15.85 -1.90
CA TYR A 153 12.01 16.55 -1.12
C TYR A 153 13.20 17.02 -1.98
N GLY A 154 13.31 16.57 -3.23
CA GLY A 154 14.44 16.93 -4.12
C GLY A 154 15.77 16.48 -3.52
N ASN A 155 16.71 17.42 -3.37
CA ASN A 155 18.04 17.16 -2.81
C ASN A 155 18.10 17.23 -1.27
N ARG A 156 16.96 17.43 -0.58
CA ARG A 156 16.95 17.40 0.89
C ARG A 156 17.08 15.97 1.39
N PRO A 157 17.84 15.75 2.47
CA PRO A 157 17.95 14.42 3.07
C PRO A 157 16.58 13.87 3.45
N PHE A 158 16.35 12.60 3.17
CA PHE A 158 15.20 11.81 3.59
C PHE A 158 15.63 10.36 3.82
N ARG A 159 14.84 9.63 4.59
CA ARG A 159 15.01 8.18 4.78
C ARG A 159 13.93 7.45 4.02
N VAL A 160 14.28 6.35 3.37
CA VAL A 160 13.30 5.43 2.80
C VAL A 160 12.78 4.55 3.93
N LEU A 161 11.47 4.63 4.17
CA LEU A 161 10.76 3.75 5.08
C LEU A 161 9.86 2.86 4.22
N ASN A 162 10.27 1.63 4.03
CA ASN A 162 9.56 0.69 3.17
C ASN A 162 8.13 0.42 3.66
N ASN A 163 7.22 0.17 2.75
CA ASN A 163 5.89 -0.37 3.06
C ASN A 163 6.04 -1.84 3.46
N ALA A 164 6.68 -2.08 4.60
CA ALA A 164 7.07 -3.41 5.06
C ALA A 164 5.86 -4.27 5.46
N ILE A 165 6.02 -5.58 5.33
CA ILE A 165 4.99 -6.59 5.58
C ILE A 165 5.52 -7.65 6.55
N ASP A 166 4.62 -8.42 7.16
CA ASP A 166 5.01 -9.63 7.87
C ASP A 166 5.35 -10.74 6.86
N CYS A 167 6.63 -10.81 6.48
CA CYS A 167 7.10 -11.80 5.50
C CYS A 167 6.78 -13.25 5.91
N ALA A 168 6.71 -13.55 7.22
CA ALA A 168 6.39 -14.88 7.71
C ALA A 168 4.91 -15.24 7.45
N ALA A 169 4.00 -14.27 7.58
CA ALA A 169 2.57 -14.48 7.31
C ALA A 169 2.29 -14.80 5.83
N TYR A 170 3.14 -14.34 4.92
CA TYR A 170 3.03 -14.61 3.48
C TYR A 170 3.88 -15.79 3.01
N ALA A 171 4.73 -16.36 3.88
CA ALA A 171 5.63 -17.43 3.48
C ALA A 171 4.88 -18.61 2.85
N TYR A 172 5.43 -19.12 1.74
CA TYR A 172 4.79 -20.20 0.99
C TYR A 172 4.69 -21.49 1.83
N SER A 173 3.49 -22.06 1.87
CA SER A 173 3.19 -23.40 2.41
C SER A 173 2.39 -24.21 1.40
N PRO A 174 2.90 -25.39 0.99
CA PRO A 174 2.15 -26.32 0.15
C PRO A 174 0.81 -26.72 0.76
N GLU A 175 0.74 -26.87 2.08
CA GLU A 175 -0.48 -27.26 2.81
C GLU A 175 -1.55 -26.18 2.74
N VAL A 176 -1.17 -24.91 2.99
CA VAL A 176 -2.08 -23.77 2.87
C VAL A 176 -2.54 -23.61 1.42
N ARG A 177 -1.61 -23.75 0.45
CA ARG A 177 -1.96 -23.73 -0.97
C ARG A 177 -3.01 -24.78 -1.30
N GLN A 178 -2.81 -26.03 -0.88
CA GLN A 178 -3.76 -27.11 -1.14
C GLN A 178 -5.13 -26.81 -0.53
N ALA A 179 -5.16 -26.37 0.73
CA ALA A 179 -6.41 -26.04 1.42
C ALA A 179 -7.18 -24.90 0.73
N VAL A 180 -6.49 -23.85 0.34
CA VAL A 180 -7.11 -22.71 -0.37
C VAL A 180 -7.62 -23.12 -1.73
N ARG A 181 -6.88 -23.91 -2.51
CA ARG A 181 -7.29 -24.34 -3.84
C ARG A 181 -8.51 -25.26 -3.80
N VAL A 182 -8.61 -26.11 -2.78
CA VAL A 182 -9.83 -26.92 -2.54
C VAL A 182 -11.01 -26.03 -2.16
N ARG A 183 -10.82 -25.13 -1.18
CA ARG A 183 -11.85 -24.18 -0.73
C ARG A 183 -12.40 -23.32 -1.86
N GLU A 184 -11.52 -22.84 -2.72
CA GLU A 184 -11.87 -21.93 -3.82
C GLU A 184 -12.09 -22.66 -5.15
N GLN A 185 -12.22 -23.99 -5.15
CA GLN A 185 -12.52 -24.82 -6.35
C GLN A 185 -11.54 -24.55 -7.51
N ALA A 186 -10.25 -24.53 -7.21
CA ALA A 186 -9.17 -24.23 -8.15
C ALA A 186 -8.07 -25.30 -8.17
N THR A 187 -8.38 -26.55 -7.74
CA THR A 187 -7.40 -27.63 -7.55
C THR A 187 -6.52 -27.83 -8.77
N ASP A 188 -7.11 -27.89 -9.97
CA ASP A 188 -6.41 -28.13 -11.23
C ASP A 188 -6.29 -26.87 -12.12
N ALA A 189 -6.79 -25.71 -11.64
CA ALA A 189 -6.79 -24.49 -12.41
C ALA A 189 -5.39 -23.81 -12.42
N PHE A 190 -5.03 -23.15 -13.50
CA PHE A 190 -3.99 -22.15 -13.49
C PHE A 190 -4.57 -20.83 -12.97
N VAL A 191 -4.06 -20.33 -11.85
CA VAL A 191 -4.65 -19.17 -11.14
C VAL A 191 -3.80 -17.94 -11.30
N VAL A 192 -4.37 -16.92 -11.94
CA VAL A 192 -3.80 -15.58 -12.05
C VAL A 192 -4.33 -14.71 -10.91
N GLY A 193 -3.45 -14.20 -10.04
CA GLY A 193 -3.81 -13.31 -8.94
C GLY A 193 -3.64 -11.83 -9.32
N HIS A 194 -4.54 -11.00 -8.83
CA HIS A 194 -4.42 -9.53 -8.85
C HIS A 194 -5.05 -8.94 -7.59
N ILE A 195 -4.39 -7.93 -7.01
CA ILE A 195 -4.92 -7.18 -5.85
C ILE A 195 -5.13 -5.72 -6.24
N GLY A 196 -6.37 -5.27 -6.19
CA GLY A 196 -6.71 -3.88 -6.48
C GLY A 196 -8.21 -3.63 -6.58
N GLN A 197 -8.64 -2.41 -6.28
CA GLN A 197 -10.04 -2.02 -6.43
C GLN A 197 -10.39 -1.80 -7.90
N ALA A 198 -11.51 -2.35 -8.35
CA ALA A 198 -11.99 -2.21 -9.73
C ALA A 198 -12.31 -0.76 -10.13
N THR A 199 -12.74 0.06 -9.17
CA THR A 199 -13.05 1.48 -9.38
C THR A 199 -11.81 2.37 -9.54
N VAL A 200 -10.61 1.84 -9.22
CA VAL A 200 -9.35 2.58 -9.33
C VAL A 200 -8.76 2.38 -10.73
N LYS A 201 -8.97 3.33 -11.61
CA LYS A 201 -8.50 3.29 -13.02
C LYS A 201 -7.01 2.96 -13.16
N GLN A 202 -6.19 3.41 -12.21
CA GLN A 202 -4.75 3.14 -12.19
C GLN A 202 -4.39 1.65 -12.20
N LYS A 203 -5.24 0.78 -11.68
CA LYS A 203 -5.03 -0.68 -11.62
C LYS A 203 -5.15 -1.36 -12.99
N ASN A 204 -5.71 -0.67 -13.98
CA ASN A 204 -5.79 -1.10 -15.38
C ASN A 204 -6.43 -2.50 -15.58
N HIS A 205 -7.56 -2.73 -14.90
CA HIS A 205 -8.31 -3.98 -15.04
C HIS A 205 -8.70 -4.32 -16.48
N PRO A 206 -9.03 -3.35 -17.36
CA PRO A 206 -9.32 -3.67 -18.76
C PRO A 206 -8.15 -4.38 -19.48
N PHE A 207 -6.92 -3.90 -19.28
CA PHE A 207 -5.75 -4.56 -19.85
C PHE A 207 -5.49 -5.92 -19.22
N LEU A 208 -5.65 -6.05 -17.88
CA LEU A 208 -5.57 -7.34 -17.19
C LEU A 208 -6.55 -8.36 -17.78
N PHE A 209 -7.79 -7.96 -18.10
CA PHE A 209 -8.78 -8.85 -18.73
C PHE A 209 -8.35 -9.28 -20.13
N SER A 210 -7.76 -8.38 -20.91
CA SER A 210 -7.21 -8.72 -22.22
C SER A 210 -6.05 -9.72 -22.12
N VAL A 211 -5.13 -9.53 -21.16
CA VAL A 211 -4.06 -10.50 -20.87
C VAL A 211 -4.64 -11.84 -20.43
N PHE A 212 -5.63 -11.83 -19.54
CA PHE A 212 -6.24 -13.07 -19.05
C PHE A 212 -6.99 -13.81 -20.15
N ALA A 213 -7.63 -13.14 -21.09
CA ALA A 213 -8.25 -13.76 -22.27
C ALA A 213 -7.23 -14.54 -23.11
N GLN A 214 -6.01 -14.00 -23.27
CA GLN A 214 -4.92 -14.73 -23.97
C GLN A 214 -4.42 -15.94 -23.17
N ILE A 215 -4.44 -15.84 -21.83
CA ILE A 215 -4.11 -16.98 -20.95
C ILE A 215 -5.17 -18.07 -21.10
N THR A 216 -6.47 -17.73 -21.10
CA THR A 216 -7.56 -18.71 -21.24
C THR A 216 -7.57 -19.42 -22.60
N ALA A 217 -7.13 -18.75 -23.65
CA ALA A 217 -6.97 -19.38 -24.97
C ALA A 217 -5.93 -20.52 -24.95
N GLN A 218 -4.89 -20.43 -24.12
CA GLN A 218 -3.84 -21.45 -23.96
C GLN A 218 -4.13 -22.42 -22.78
N ARG A 219 -4.89 -21.98 -21.79
CA ARG A 219 -5.25 -22.70 -20.57
C ARG A 219 -6.75 -22.51 -20.28
N PRO A 220 -7.66 -23.26 -20.94
CA PRO A 220 -9.12 -23.03 -20.83
C PRO A 220 -9.68 -23.15 -19.41
N GLY A 221 -9.01 -23.89 -18.51
CA GLY A 221 -9.36 -24.03 -17.09
C GLY A 221 -8.73 -22.97 -16.18
N ALA A 222 -8.07 -21.93 -16.72
CA ALA A 222 -7.49 -20.89 -15.90
C ALA A 222 -8.54 -20.05 -15.17
N GLN A 223 -8.18 -19.52 -14.00
CA GLN A 223 -9.02 -18.62 -13.20
C GLN A 223 -8.29 -17.31 -12.95
N LEU A 224 -9.02 -16.19 -12.99
CA LEU A 224 -8.54 -14.87 -12.55
C LEU A 224 -9.13 -14.54 -11.18
N TRP A 225 -8.27 -14.41 -10.19
CA TRP A 225 -8.65 -14.05 -8.83
C TRP A 225 -8.43 -12.55 -8.60
N LEU A 226 -9.53 -11.82 -8.46
CA LEU A 226 -9.54 -10.37 -8.20
C LEU A 226 -9.79 -10.11 -6.72
N ILE A 227 -8.73 -9.83 -5.98
CA ILE A 227 -8.75 -9.57 -4.55
C ILE A 227 -8.87 -8.05 -4.34
N GLY A 228 -9.82 -7.61 -3.51
CA GLY A 228 -10.10 -6.18 -3.29
C GLY A 228 -11.02 -5.55 -4.34
N ALA A 229 -11.36 -6.26 -5.40
CA ALA A 229 -12.25 -5.78 -6.46
C ALA A 229 -13.67 -6.31 -6.28
N GLN A 230 -14.63 -5.46 -6.65
CA GLN A 230 -16.03 -5.84 -6.90
C GLN A 230 -16.34 -5.63 -8.38
N PRO A 231 -17.24 -6.40 -8.98
CA PRO A 231 -17.60 -6.21 -10.38
C PRO A 231 -18.22 -4.82 -10.59
N THR A 232 -17.82 -4.15 -11.68
CA THR A 232 -18.48 -2.93 -12.16
C THR A 232 -19.20 -3.23 -13.47
N PRO A 233 -20.25 -2.48 -13.87
CA PRO A 233 -20.96 -2.72 -15.13
C PRO A 233 -20.02 -2.78 -16.35
N GLU A 234 -19.00 -1.90 -16.39
CA GLU A 234 -18.02 -1.83 -17.47
C GLU A 234 -17.14 -3.08 -17.53
N LEU A 235 -16.71 -3.58 -16.37
CA LEU A 235 -15.89 -4.79 -16.30
C LEU A 235 -16.70 -6.06 -16.59
N ILE A 236 -17.99 -6.10 -16.20
CA ILE A 236 -18.89 -7.19 -16.54
C ILE A 236 -19.04 -7.26 -18.08
N ALA A 237 -19.40 -6.15 -18.71
CA ALA A 237 -19.55 -6.08 -20.16
C ALA A 237 -18.27 -6.45 -20.92
N LEU A 238 -17.11 -6.03 -20.39
CA LEU A 238 -15.82 -6.40 -20.98
C LEU A 238 -15.54 -7.90 -20.83
N ALA A 239 -15.81 -8.49 -19.67
CA ALA A 239 -15.64 -9.93 -19.44
C ALA A 239 -16.52 -10.77 -20.35
N GLU A 240 -17.77 -10.34 -20.59
CA GLU A 240 -18.69 -10.96 -21.54
C GLU A 240 -18.15 -10.88 -22.95
N LYS A 241 -17.73 -9.70 -23.41
CA LYS A 241 -17.13 -9.50 -24.73
C LYS A 241 -15.91 -10.37 -24.97
N LEU A 242 -15.08 -10.57 -23.94
CA LEU A 242 -13.86 -11.39 -23.99
C LEU A 242 -14.14 -12.88 -23.71
N GLN A 243 -15.39 -13.26 -23.40
CA GLN A 243 -15.83 -14.63 -23.09
C GLN A 243 -15.11 -15.26 -21.88
N ILE A 244 -14.72 -14.45 -20.89
CA ILE A 244 -13.98 -14.87 -19.69
C ILE A 244 -14.79 -14.77 -18.39
N THR A 245 -16.09 -14.45 -18.46
CA THR A 245 -16.94 -14.19 -17.29
C THR A 245 -16.94 -15.33 -16.26
N LYS A 246 -16.98 -16.57 -16.74
CA LYS A 246 -17.04 -17.77 -15.86
C LYS A 246 -15.72 -18.06 -15.13
N GLN A 247 -14.61 -17.55 -15.64
CA GLN A 247 -13.27 -17.76 -15.12
C GLN A 247 -12.83 -16.68 -14.12
N ILE A 248 -13.59 -15.57 -13.99
CA ILE A 248 -13.26 -14.49 -13.07
C ILE A 248 -13.90 -14.72 -11.70
N ARG A 249 -13.09 -14.65 -10.65
CA ARG A 249 -13.52 -14.72 -9.26
C ARG A 249 -13.27 -13.36 -8.58
N TYR A 250 -14.34 -12.70 -8.15
CA TYR A 250 -14.29 -11.46 -7.39
C TYR A 250 -14.36 -11.78 -5.90
N PHE A 251 -13.27 -11.58 -5.17
CA PHE A 251 -13.23 -11.84 -3.73
C PHE A 251 -13.64 -10.63 -2.88
N GLY A 252 -13.72 -9.43 -3.47
CA GLY A 252 -13.93 -8.23 -2.70
C GLY A 252 -12.80 -7.98 -1.69
N GLN A 253 -13.12 -7.25 -0.64
CA GLN A 253 -12.16 -6.98 0.44
C GLN A 253 -12.04 -8.20 1.35
N ARG A 254 -10.81 -8.70 1.52
CA ARG A 254 -10.51 -9.92 2.29
C ARG A 254 -9.44 -9.65 3.33
N ARG A 255 -9.47 -10.39 4.44
CA ARG A 255 -8.41 -10.40 5.47
C ARG A 255 -7.43 -11.56 5.29
N ASP A 256 -7.85 -12.61 4.61
CA ASP A 256 -7.06 -13.80 4.29
C ASP A 256 -6.27 -13.68 2.97
N VAL A 257 -5.81 -12.47 2.65
CA VAL A 257 -4.97 -12.19 1.46
C VAL A 257 -3.71 -13.06 1.43
N PRO A 258 -2.99 -13.27 2.56
CA PRO A 258 -1.84 -14.18 2.58
C PRO A 258 -2.19 -15.59 2.10
N GLU A 259 -3.32 -16.13 2.53
CA GLU A 259 -3.81 -17.44 2.10
C GLU A 259 -4.20 -17.46 0.62
N LEU A 260 -4.97 -16.47 0.16
CA LEU A 260 -5.39 -16.39 -1.26
C LEU A 260 -4.20 -16.34 -2.20
N LEU A 261 -3.14 -15.62 -1.86
CA LEU A 261 -1.90 -15.58 -2.64
C LEU A 261 -1.21 -16.96 -2.71
N GLN A 262 -1.36 -17.82 -1.68
CA GLN A 262 -0.86 -19.18 -1.77
C GLN A 262 -1.54 -19.97 -2.90
N GLY A 263 -2.82 -19.73 -3.13
CA GLY A 263 -3.61 -20.39 -4.18
C GLY A 263 -3.24 -20.00 -5.61
N CYS A 264 -2.63 -18.83 -5.80
CA CYS A 264 -2.25 -18.31 -7.13
C CYS A 264 -1.02 -19.02 -7.71
N ASP A 265 -0.84 -18.98 -9.03
CA ASP A 265 0.33 -19.46 -9.77
C ASP A 265 1.21 -18.32 -10.27
N VAL A 266 0.60 -17.17 -10.60
CA VAL A 266 1.27 -15.95 -11.05
C VAL A 266 0.51 -14.74 -10.54
N PHE A 267 1.21 -13.64 -10.31
CA PHE A 267 0.62 -12.35 -9.97
C PHE A 267 0.84 -11.36 -11.12
N VAL A 268 -0.26 -10.83 -11.68
CA VAL A 268 -0.20 -9.88 -12.81
C VAL A 268 -0.63 -8.50 -12.35
N PHE A 269 0.24 -7.49 -12.56
CA PHE A 269 0.03 -6.15 -12.04
C PHE A 269 0.32 -5.06 -13.09
N PRO A 270 -0.63 -4.80 -14.01
CA PRO A 270 -0.47 -3.90 -15.15
C PRO A 270 -0.84 -2.45 -14.82
N SER A 271 -0.57 -1.96 -13.61
CA SER A 271 -0.94 -0.62 -13.16
C SER A 271 -0.24 0.47 -13.99
N PHE A 272 -0.95 1.57 -14.25
CA PHE A 272 -0.43 2.75 -14.95
C PHE A 272 0.57 3.56 -14.09
N SER A 273 0.40 3.56 -12.79
CA SER A 273 1.34 4.21 -11.84
C SER A 273 1.06 3.76 -10.42
N GLU A 274 2.10 3.63 -9.62
CA GLU A 274 2.03 3.34 -8.18
C GLU A 274 3.18 4.03 -7.47
N GLY A 275 2.97 4.40 -6.21
CA GLY A 275 4.05 4.89 -5.36
C GLY A 275 5.00 3.76 -5.00
N LEU A 276 4.51 2.81 -4.23
CA LEU A 276 5.15 1.53 -3.91
C LEU A 276 4.05 0.52 -3.53
N PRO A 277 3.60 -0.32 -4.47
CA PRO A 277 2.47 -1.22 -4.26
C PRO A 277 2.83 -2.36 -3.30
N VAL A 278 2.25 -2.33 -2.09
CA VAL A 278 2.44 -3.38 -1.06
C VAL A 278 2.07 -4.76 -1.61
N SER A 279 1.00 -4.84 -2.40
CA SER A 279 0.53 -6.11 -2.99
C SER A 279 1.56 -6.83 -3.86
N VAL A 280 2.46 -6.09 -4.51
CA VAL A 280 3.58 -6.68 -5.28
C VAL A 280 4.64 -7.26 -4.34
N VAL A 281 4.88 -6.64 -3.19
CA VAL A 281 5.79 -7.18 -2.17
C VAL A 281 5.17 -8.44 -1.53
N GLU A 282 3.87 -8.40 -1.22
CA GLU A 282 3.10 -9.53 -0.68
C GLU A 282 3.14 -10.74 -1.61
N ALA A 283 2.95 -10.52 -2.92
CA ALA A 283 3.04 -11.58 -3.92
C ALA A 283 4.44 -12.20 -3.98
N GLN A 284 5.50 -11.38 -3.93
CA GLN A 284 6.88 -11.87 -3.89
C GLN A 284 7.17 -12.65 -2.59
N ALA A 285 6.67 -12.17 -1.43
CA ALA A 285 6.82 -12.87 -0.15
C ALA A 285 6.14 -14.25 -0.17
N ALA A 286 5.02 -14.35 -0.88
CA ALA A 286 4.36 -15.62 -1.14
C ALA A 286 5.11 -16.49 -2.17
N GLY A 287 6.26 -16.08 -2.68
CA GLY A 287 7.05 -16.82 -3.68
C GLY A 287 6.39 -16.86 -5.07
N LEU A 288 5.48 -15.91 -5.36
CA LEU A 288 4.82 -15.84 -6.66
C LEU A 288 5.72 -15.18 -7.71
N PRO A 289 5.74 -15.73 -8.93
CA PRO A 289 6.14 -14.97 -10.10
C PRO A 289 5.26 -13.75 -10.26
N VAL A 290 5.85 -12.62 -10.60
CA VAL A 290 5.15 -11.35 -10.78
C VAL A 290 5.42 -10.80 -12.17
N VAL A 291 4.36 -10.51 -12.93
CA VAL A 291 4.46 -9.73 -14.17
C VAL A 291 3.98 -8.30 -13.85
N LEU A 292 4.93 -7.37 -13.90
CA LEU A 292 4.77 -6.00 -13.43
C LEU A 292 4.89 -4.99 -14.57
N SER A 293 4.05 -3.94 -14.55
CA SER A 293 4.20 -2.82 -15.47
C SER A 293 5.49 -2.01 -15.22
N ASP A 294 6.17 -1.59 -16.27
CA ASP A 294 7.32 -0.68 -16.22
C ASP A 294 6.98 0.75 -15.77
N ALA A 295 5.69 1.09 -15.75
CA ALA A 295 5.18 2.34 -15.18
C ALA A 295 5.19 2.34 -13.62
N VAL A 296 5.39 1.19 -12.99
CA VAL A 296 5.58 1.07 -11.55
C VAL A 296 7.07 1.13 -11.20
N THR A 297 7.39 1.78 -10.08
CA THR A 297 8.79 1.88 -9.64
C THR A 297 9.47 0.52 -9.53
N ARG A 298 10.67 0.39 -10.07
CA ARG A 298 11.48 -0.84 -9.97
C ARG A 298 11.94 -1.14 -8.53
N GLU A 299 11.84 -0.18 -7.63
CA GLU A 299 12.18 -0.38 -6.21
C GLU A 299 11.31 -1.44 -5.53
N VAL A 300 10.13 -1.75 -6.10
CA VAL A 300 9.26 -2.82 -5.61
C VAL A 300 9.72 -4.22 -6.05
N ALA A 301 10.55 -4.32 -7.07
CA ALA A 301 11.11 -5.58 -7.55
C ALA A 301 12.29 -6.01 -6.66
N CYS A 302 11.97 -6.50 -5.46
CA CYS A 302 12.95 -6.85 -4.43
C CYS A 302 13.49 -8.29 -4.55
N THR A 303 13.02 -9.05 -5.55
CA THR A 303 13.41 -10.44 -5.80
C THR A 303 13.51 -10.73 -7.29
N PRO A 304 14.21 -11.82 -7.70
CA PRO A 304 14.26 -12.28 -9.10
C PRO A 304 12.92 -12.76 -9.66
N LEU A 305 11.87 -12.85 -8.84
CA LEU A 305 10.55 -13.31 -9.27
C LEU A 305 9.79 -12.28 -10.11
N VAL A 306 10.27 -11.03 -10.19
CA VAL A 306 9.59 -9.95 -10.89
C VAL A 306 10.11 -9.79 -12.31
N LYS A 307 9.21 -9.98 -13.28
CA LYS A 307 9.42 -9.64 -14.69
C LYS A 307 8.69 -8.34 -15.00
N THR A 308 9.43 -7.33 -15.46
CA THR A 308 8.84 -6.03 -15.82
C THR A 308 8.59 -5.97 -17.33
N LEU A 309 7.38 -5.56 -17.71
CA LEU A 309 6.95 -5.39 -19.11
C LEU A 309 6.35 -4.00 -19.32
N SER A 310 6.51 -3.49 -20.55
CA SER A 310 5.87 -2.24 -20.93
C SER A 310 4.37 -2.44 -21.18
N LEU A 311 3.55 -1.44 -20.80
CA LEU A 311 2.13 -1.40 -21.14
C LEU A 311 1.86 -1.16 -22.64
N HIS A 312 2.91 -0.86 -23.42
CA HIS A 312 2.84 -0.80 -24.90
C HIS A 312 3.02 -2.18 -25.56
N GLN A 313 3.48 -3.17 -24.80
CA GLN A 313 3.53 -4.56 -25.28
C GLN A 313 2.11 -5.14 -25.32
N SER A 314 1.92 -6.13 -26.20
CA SER A 314 0.62 -6.73 -26.43
C SER A 314 0.14 -7.58 -25.24
N PRO A 315 -1.18 -7.81 -25.07
CA PRO A 315 -1.69 -8.74 -24.09
C PRO A 315 -1.14 -10.17 -24.25
N GLU A 316 -0.80 -10.58 -25.46
CA GLU A 316 -0.20 -11.87 -25.77
C GLU A 316 1.19 -12.01 -25.13
N GLU A 317 2.06 -10.99 -25.29
CA GLU A 317 3.40 -10.98 -24.69
C GLU A 317 3.33 -11.01 -23.15
N TRP A 318 2.33 -10.33 -22.56
CA TRP A 318 2.08 -10.38 -21.11
C TRP A 318 1.58 -11.77 -20.68
N ALA A 319 0.73 -12.41 -21.47
CA ALA A 319 0.25 -13.76 -21.21
C ALA A 319 1.37 -14.79 -21.32
N GLU A 320 2.22 -14.70 -22.32
CA GLU A 320 3.42 -15.56 -22.46
C GLU A 320 4.34 -15.41 -21.23
N ALA A 321 4.57 -14.17 -20.78
CA ALA A 321 5.37 -13.92 -19.58
C ALA A 321 4.73 -14.54 -18.32
N ALA A 322 3.40 -14.47 -18.18
CA ALA A 322 2.67 -15.05 -17.07
C ALA A 322 2.64 -16.58 -17.09
N LEU A 323 2.67 -17.19 -18.27
CA LEU A 323 2.67 -18.64 -18.46
C LEU A 323 4.07 -19.27 -18.44
N GLN A 324 5.12 -18.44 -18.36
CA GLN A 324 6.50 -18.94 -18.35
C GLN A 324 6.71 -19.90 -17.19
N SER A 325 7.31 -21.06 -17.49
CA SER A 325 7.68 -22.03 -16.45
C SER A 325 8.73 -21.45 -15.53
N LEU A 326 8.50 -21.58 -14.22
CA LEU A 326 9.41 -21.14 -13.18
C LEU A 326 9.88 -22.32 -12.32
N PRO A 327 11.00 -22.16 -11.59
CA PRO A 327 11.45 -23.17 -10.65
C PRO A 327 10.40 -23.41 -9.55
N PRO A 328 10.52 -24.52 -8.79
CA PRO A 328 9.63 -24.78 -7.67
C PRO A 328 9.49 -23.59 -6.77
N ARG A 329 8.24 -23.29 -6.38
CA ARG A 329 7.88 -22.11 -5.59
C ARG A 329 8.58 -22.14 -4.23
N GLN A 330 9.25 -21.05 -3.87
CA GLN A 330 9.91 -20.83 -2.60
C GLN A 330 9.76 -19.37 -2.19
N SER A 331 9.64 -19.11 -0.90
CA SER A 331 9.60 -17.73 -0.40
C SER A 331 11.00 -17.14 -0.33
N PRO A 332 11.24 -16.00 -0.95
CA PRO A 332 12.55 -15.33 -0.93
C PRO A 332 12.75 -14.49 0.35
N THR A 333 12.42 -15.05 1.52
CA THR A 333 12.35 -14.33 2.80
C THR A 333 13.68 -13.64 3.14
N ALA A 334 14.83 -14.29 2.89
CA ALA A 334 16.14 -13.70 3.17
C ALA A 334 16.40 -12.44 2.32
N ALA A 335 16.01 -12.44 1.04
CA ALA A 335 16.15 -11.27 0.16
C ALA A 335 15.24 -10.12 0.60
N LEU A 336 14.01 -10.43 1.03
CA LEU A 336 13.07 -9.44 1.54
C LEU A 336 13.54 -8.81 2.86
N ILE A 337 14.10 -9.60 3.78
CA ILE A 337 14.68 -9.09 5.03
C ILE A 337 15.88 -8.19 4.71
N ALA A 338 16.80 -8.64 3.88
CA ALA A 338 17.97 -7.85 3.47
C ALA A 338 17.59 -6.54 2.76
N GLY A 339 16.47 -6.51 2.03
CA GLY A 339 15.91 -5.32 1.40
C GLY A 339 15.12 -4.41 2.35
N GLY A 340 15.00 -4.73 3.63
CA GLY A 340 14.24 -3.95 4.62
C GLY A 340 12.71 -4.06 4.47
N TRP A 341 12.21 -5.15 3.89
CA TRP A 341 10.79 -5.37 3.65
C TRP A 341 10.09 -6.14 4.78
N ASN A 342 10.85 -6.67 5.74
CA ASN A 342 10.24 -7.34 6.89
C ASN A 342 9.87 -6.34 7.97
N ILE A 343 8.61 -6.38 8.37
CA ILE A 343 8.02 -5.41 9.29
C ILE A 343 8.68 -5.42 10.67
N LYS A 344 9.21 -6.55 11.11
CA LYS A 344 9.81 -6.68 12.46
C LYS A 344 11.04 -5.80 12.60
N GLU A 345 11.96 -5.89 11.64
CA GLU A 345 13.18 -5.07 11.62
C GLU A 345 12.86 -3.61 11.34
N ALA A 346 11.97 -3.35 10.36
CA ALA A 346 11.56 -2.00 9.98
C ALA A 346 10.87 -1.26 11.14
N ALA A 347 10.07 -1.95 11.96
CA ALA A 347 9.43 -1.36 13.13
C ALA A 347 10.43 -1.01 14.23
N ILE A 348 11.46 -1.86 14.45
CA ILE A 348 12.54 -1.56 15.40
C ILE A 348 13.31 -0.30 14.98
N GLU A 349 13.65 -0.18 13.69
CA GLU A 349 14.33 1.01 13.15
C GLU A 349 13.47 2.27 13.34
N LEU A 350 12.19 2.21 12.99
CA LEU A 350 11.26 3.34 13.16
C LEU A 350 11.10 3.72 14.64
N ALA A 351 11.04 2.73 15.54
CA ALA A 351 10.97 2.95 16.98
C ALA A 351 12.22 3.69 17.50
N GLN A 352 13.41 3.32 17.02
CA GLN A 352 14.65 4.02 17.37
C GLN A 352 14.61 5.48 16.91
N ILE A 353 14.11 5.74 15.71
CA ILE A 353 13.97 7.12 15.20
C ILE A 353 13.02 7.94 16.08
N TYR A 354 11.85 7.40 16.45
CA TYR A 354 10.92 8.10 17.34
C TYR A 354 11.49 8.39 18.73
N ARG A 355 12.42 7.57 19.23
CA ARG A 355 13.06 7.79 20.52
C ARG A 355 14.18 8.82 20.46
N SER A 356 14.94 8.85 19.36
CA SER A 356 16.15 9.66 19.20
C SER A 356 15.90 11.08 18.70
N GLU A 357 14.92 11.31 17.88
CA GLU A 357 14.57 12.61 17.28
C GLU A 357 13.42 13.27 18.01
#